data_22ec84b53d32b4fad0b002c431dbc89f
#
_entry.id   22ec84b53d32b4fad0b002c431dbc89f
#
_cell.length_a   1.000
_cell.length_b   1.000
_cell.length_c   1.000
_cell.angle_alpha   90.00
_cell.angle_beta   90.00
_cell.angle_gamma   90.00
#
_symmetry.space_group_name_H-M   'P 1'
#
loop_
_entity.id
_entity.type
_entity.pdbx_description
1 polymer ?
#
loop_
_entity_poly.entity_id
_entity_poly.type
_entity_poly.pdbx_seq_one_letter_code
_entity_poly.pdbx_strand_id
1 'polypeptide(L)'
;MIRTICAVLLLGTVMPAFGETLKLASTYDETGTNPDGSKYTGTATVEIISDTTFSIRWKIGSTVYSGFGMRRDDNLAATYMVNGQPGLIIYKVGEGGVLNGQWAIRGQNGNGTDRLTPRN
;
A
#
# COMPACT_ATOMS: atom_id res chain seq x y z
N MET A 1 -40.16 -20.49 -11.59
CA MET A 1 -39.58 -20.46 -11.48
C MET A 1 -38.98 -20.09 -11.35
N ILE A 2 -38.80 -20.00 -11.44
CA ILE A 2 -37.96 -19.76 -11.37
C ILE A 2 -37.20 -19.46 -11.16
N ARG A 3 -37.01 -19.51 -11.35
CA ARG A 3 -36.11 -19.31 -11.15
C ARG A 3 -35.25 -18.95 -11.28
N THR A 4 -35.18 -18.81 -11.44
CA THR A 4 -34.25 -18.51 -11.55
C THR A 4 -33.58 -17.91 -11.62
N ILE A 5 -33.71 -17.94 -11.81
CA ILE A 5 -32.90 -17.46 -11.91
C ILE A 5 -32.21 -16.87 -11.63
N CYS A 6 -32.28 -16.91 -11.70
CA CYS A 6 -31.50 -16.49 -11.42
C CYS A 6 -30.70 -16.19 -11.28
N ALA A 7 -30.78 -16.34 -11.46
CA ALA A 7 -29.88 -16.21 -11.32
C ALA A 7 -29.15 -15.75 -11.36
N VAL A 8 -29.34 -15.87 -11.62
CA VAL A 8 -28.43 -15.60 -11.69
C VAL A 8 -27.83 -14.94 -11.72
N LEU A 9 -27.91 -15.01 -12.00
CA LEU A 9 -27.14 -14.65 -12.06
C LEU A 9 -26.53 -14.08 -11.87
N LEU A 10 -26.61 -14.15 -12.00
CA LEU A 10 -25.88 -13.80 -11.85
C LEU A 10 -25.25 -13.46 -11.63
N LEU A 11 -25.28 -13.56 -11.83
CA LEU A 11 -24.53 -13.39 -11.65
C LEU A 11 -23.82 -13.03 -11.55
N GLY A 12 -23.78 -13.14 -11.65
CA GLY A 12 -22.86 -12.97 -11.66
C GLY A 12 -22.37 -12.36 -11.50
N THR A 13 -22.34 -12.39 -11.66
CA THR A 13 -21.71 -11.87 -11.58
C THR A 13 -21.12 -11.27 -11.11
N VAL A 14 -21.15 -11.37 -11.02
CA VAL A 14 -20.45 -10.83 -10.67
C VAL A 14 -19.76 -10.57 -10.28
N MET A 15 -19.37 -10.75 -10.37
CA MET A 15 -18.54 -10.56 -10.11
C MET A 15 -17.78 -10.19 -10.11
N PRO A 16 -17.41 -10.29 -10.25
CA PRO A 16 -16.51 -9.89 -10.20
C PRO A 16 -15.76 -9.19 -9.98
N ALA A 17 -16.00 -8.83 -10.13
CA ALA A 17 -14.96 -8.17 -9.81
C ALA A 17 -14.42 -8.16 -8.49
N PHE A 18 -14.69 -8.58 -8.30
CA PHE A 18 -14.23 -8.63 -7.50
C PHE A 18 -13.31 -9.20 -7.22
N GLY A 19 -13.67 -9.58 -6.90
CA GLY A 19 -12.53 -10.27 -6.51
C GLY A 19 -11.29 -9.96 -7.24
N GLU A 20 -11.26 -8.86 -7.76
CA GLU A 20 -10.06 -8.49 -8.44
C GLU A 20 -8.92 -8.28 -7.49
N THR A 21 -7.82 -8.94 -7.77
CA THR A 21 -6.60 -8.72 -7.05
C THR A 21 -6.11 -7.33 -7.35
N LEU A 22 -5.82 -6.57 -6.31
CA LEU A 22 -5.19 -5.29 -6.47
C LEU A 22 -3.81 -5.48 -7.08
N LYS A 23 -3.58 -4.86 -8.22
CA LYS A 23 -2.28 -4.96 -8.87
C LYS A 23 -1.38 -3.87 -8.34
N LEU A 24 -0.26 -4.29 -7.79
CA LEU A 24 0.78 -3.39 -7.32
C LEU A 24 1.98 -3.52 -8.25
N ALA A 25 2.64 -2.41 -8.52
CA ALA A 25 3.91 -2.46 -9.22
C ALA A 25 4.95 -3.10 -8.31
N SER A 26 6.04 -3.58 -8.90
CA SER A 26 7.12 -4.15 -8.08
C SER A 26 8.08 -3.08 -7.60
N THR A 27 8.19 -1.97 -8.31
CA THR A 27 9.12 -0.90 -7.97
C THR A 27 8.44 0.46 -8.14
N TYR A 28 8.75 1.36 -7.21
CA TYR A 28 8.17 2.69 -7.16
C TYR A 28 9.27 3.71 -6.91
N ASP A 29 9.09 4.90 -7.46
CA ASP A 29 9.83 6.09 -7.02
C ASP A 29 9.10 6.68 -5.82
N GLU A 30 9.87 7.08 -4.82
CA GLU A 30 9.31 7.53 -3.55
C GLU A 30 9.66 8.98 -3.29
N THR A 31 8.66 9.75 -2.86
CA THR A 31 8.85 11.10 -2.32
C THR A 31 8.00 11.19 -1.06
N GLY A 32 8.46 11.99 -0.11
CA GLY A 32 7.68 12.15 1.10
C GLY A 32 8.14 13.32 1.93
N THR A 33 7.46 13.49 3.06
CA THR A 33 7.82 14.51 4.05
C THR A 33 7.91 13.88 5.43
N ASN A 34 8.86 14.35 6.19
CA ASN A 34 8.99 14.01 7.61
C ASN A 34 8.00 14.84 8.43
N PRO A 35 7.74 14.46 9.67
CA PRO A 35 6.82 15.23 10.50
C PRO A 35 7.20 16.71 10.67
N ASP A 36 8.49 17.03 10.55
CA ASP A 36 8.95 18.42 10.65
C ASP A 36 8.82 19.16 9.32
N GLY A 37 8.28 18.53 8.28
CA GLY A 37 8.10 19.14 6.98
C GLY A 37 9.26 18.98 6.03
N SER A 38 10.40 18.46 6.48
CA SER A 38 11.53 18.24 5.58
C SER A 38 11.19 17.12 4.59
N LYS A 39 11.78 17.18 3.40
CA LYS A 39 11.44 16.27 2.31
C LYS A 39 12.49 15.19 2.17
N TYR A 40 12.05 14.03 1.67
CA TYR A 40 12.96 12.95 1.34
C TYR A 40 12.54 12.31 0.04
N THR A 41 13.47 11.60 -0.59
CA THR A 41 13.22 10.81 -1.79
C THR A 41 13.85 9.44 -1.60
N GLY A 42 13.35 8.48 -2.35
CA GLY A 42 13.89 7.13 -2.29
C GLY A 42 13.22 6.25 -3.31
N THR A 43 13.27 4.97 -3.07
CA THR A 43 12.61 3.95 -3.89
C THR A 43 11.93 2.96 -2.97
N ALA A 44 10.91 2.29 -3.50
CA ALA A 44 10.25 1.22 -2.76
C ALA A 44 10.08 0.02 -3.67
N THR A 45 10.21 -1.17 -3.11
CA THR A 45 9.95 -2.42 -3.82
C THR A 45 8.88 -3.18 -3.06
N VAL A 46 7.98 -3.80 -3.82
CA VAL A 46 6.84 -4.54 -3.26
C VAL A 46 6.87 -5.96 -3.78
N GLU A 47 6.65 -6.89 -2.88
CA GLU A 47 6.53 -8.31 -3.23
C GLU A 47 5.19 -8.79 -2.71
N ILE A 48 4.37 -9.35 -3.62
CA ILE A 48 3.05 -9.87 -3.27
C ILE A 48 3.24 -11.21 -2.59
N ILE A 49 2.66 -11.38 -1.41
CA ILE A 49 2.72 -12.63 -0.66
C ILE A 49 1.44 -13.44 -0.89
N SER A 50 0.30 -12.77 -0.83
CA SER A 50 -1.00 -13.42 -1.02
C SER A 50 -1.96 -12.40 -1.64
N ASP A 51 -3.22 -12.77 -1.80
CA ASP A 51 -4.23 -11.85 -2.33
C ASP A 51 -4.39 -10.61 -1.46
N THR A 52 -4.04 -10.71 -0.19
CA THR A 52 -4.26 -9.62 0.75
C THR A 52 -3.01 -9.13 1.46
N THR A 53 -1.86 -9.79 1.28
CA THR A 53 -0.65 -9.41 2.02
C THR A 53 0.53 -9.19 1.08
N PHE A 54 1.46 -8.37 1.52
CA PHE A 54 2.64 -8.01 0.75
C PHE A 54 3.79 -7.65 1.69
N SER A 55 5.00 -7.75 1.14
CA SER A 55 6.19 -7.16 1.77
C SER A 55 6.55 -5.91 1.02
N ILE A 56 7.10 -4.95 1.73
CA ILE A 56 7.54 -3.70 1.12
C ILE A 56 8.87 -3.29 1.72
N ARG A 57 9.74 -2.72 0.90
CA ARG A 57 11.02 -2.22 1.34
C ARG A 57 11.19 -0.82 0.79
N TRP A 58 11.50 0.09 1.69
CA TRP A 58 11.77 1.48 1.32
C TRP A 58 13.26 1.71 1.48
N LYS A 59 13.88 2.27 0.44
CA LYS A 59 15.30 2.63 0.51
C LYS A 59 15.40 4.14 0.37
N ILE A 60 15.88 4.77 1.43
CA ILE A 60 16.03 6.22 1.49
C ILE A 60 17.50 6.48 1.82
N GLY A 61 18.24 7.01 0.83
CA GLY A 61 19.68 7.09 0.96
C GLY A 61 20.28 5.70 1.07
N SER A 62 21.05 5.45 2.11
CA SER A 62 21.63 4.13 2.38
C SER A 62 20.81 3.31 3.37
N THR A 63 19.71 3.86 3.87
CA THR A 63 18.90 3.19 4.89
C THR A 63 17.76 2.42 4.21
N VAL A 64 17.56 1.18 4.66
CA VAL A 64 16.48 0.34 4.17
C VAL A 64 15.54 0.03 5.32
N TYR A 65 14.25 0.28 5.09
CA TYR A 65 13.19 -0.10 6.01
C TYR A 65 12.41 -1.23 5.37
N SER A 66 12.08 -2.25 6.16
CA SER A 66 11.31 -3.39 5.66
C SER A 66 9.99 -3.45 6.38
N GLY A 67 8.92 -3.68 5.64
CA GLY A 67 7.60 -3.74 6.19
C GLY A 67 6.79 -4.92 5.70
N PHE A 68 5.76 -5.22 6.45
CA PHE A 68 4.78 -6.24 6.11
C PHE A 68 3.42 -5.58 6.18
N GLY A 69 2.60 -5.81 5.18
CA GLY A 69 1.32 -5.14 5.12
C GLY A 69 0.21 -5.99 4.56
N MET A 70 -0.97 -5.43 4.62
CA MET A 70 -2.13 -6.04 4.02
C MET A 70 -2.96 -4.96 3.34
N ARG A 71 -3.78 -5.41 2.41
CA ARG A 71 -4.65 -4.51 1.68
C ARG A 71 -6.11 -4.84 1.94
N ARG A 72 -6.92 -3.82 1.84
CA ARG A 72 -8.36 -3.98 1.81
C ARG A 72 -8.90 -2.95 0.82
N ASP A 73 -9.50 -3.45 -0.28
CA ASP A 73 -9.95 -2.59 -1.36
C ASP A 73 -8.76 -1.78 -1.89
N ASP A 74 -8.84 -0.46 -1.89
CA ASP A 74 -7.75 0.39 -2.36
C ASP A 74 -6.92 0.97 -1.20
N ASN A 75 -7.02 0.38 -0.02
CA ASN A 75 -6.24 0.80 1.14
C ASN A 75 -5.18 -0.24 1.44
N LEU A 76 -3.97 0.23 1.68
CA LEU A 76 -2.83 -0.61 2.05
C LEU A 76 -2.31 -0.13 3.39
N ALA A 77 -2.09 -1.04 4.31
CA ALA A 77 -1.51 -0.71 5.60
C ALA A 77 -0.31 -1.60 5.83
N ALA A 78 0.75 -1.02 6.34
CA ALA A 78 1.97 -1.77 6.63
C ALA A 78 2.58 -1.32 7.93
N THR A 79 3.34 -2.21 8.52
CA THR A 79 4.10 -1.93 9.74
C THR A 79 5.58 -2.12 9.44
N TYR A 80 6.42 -1.40 10.15
CA TYR A 80 7.86 -1.46 10.02
C TYR A 80 8.49 -1.05 11.34
N MET A 81 9.81 -1.19 11.45
CA MET A 81 10.53 -0.84 12.69
C MET A 81 11.57 0.21 12.38
N VAL A 82 11.70 1.18 13.26
CA VAL A 82 12.73 2.22 13.20
C VAL A 82 13.35 2.32 14.58
N ASN A 83 14.64 1.96 14.68
CA ASN A 83 15.37 2.01 15.96
C ASN A 83 14.59 1.34 17.08
N GLY A 84 14.01 0.18 16.79
CA GLY A 84 13.27 -0.59 17.79
C GLY A 84 11.87 -0.11 18.07
N GLN A 85 11.39 0.93 17.39
CA GLN A 85 10.04 1.45 17.56
C GLN A 85 9.19 1.08 16.36
N PRO A 86 7.93 0.68 16.59
CA PRO A 86 7.04 0.36 15.48
C PRO A 86 6.62 1.60 14.73
N GLY A 87 6.58 1.48 13.41
CA GLY A 87 6.02 2.47 12.53
C GLY A 87 4.81 1.90 11.81
N LEU A 88 3.93 2.77 11.38
CA LEU A 88 2.74 2.41 10.62
C LEU A 88 2.64 3.33 9.42
N ILE A 89 2.21 2.77 8.31
CA ILE A 89 1.93 3.57 7.13
C ILE A 89 0.64 3.07 6.49
N ILE A 90 -0.17 4.02 6.03
CA ILE A 90 -1.42 3.72 5.33
C ILE A 90 -1.35 4.43 3.99
N TYR A 91 -1.54 3.66 2.92
CA TYR A 91 -1.62 4.20 1.57
C TYR A 91 -3.01 4.05 1.03
N LYS A 92 -3.40 4.98 0.19
CA LYS A 92 -4.58 4.85 -0.66
C LYS A 92 -4.11 4.78 -2.10
N VAL A 93 -4.62 3.80 -2.84
CA VAL A 93 -4.30 3.67 -4.26
C VAL A 93 -5.06 4.75 -5.01
N GLY A 94 -4.33 5.56 -5.74
CA GLY A 94 -4.90 6.62 -6.54
C GLY A 94 -4.80 6.33 -8.01
N GLU A 95 -5.04 7.38 -8.79
CA GLU A 95 -5.02 7.32 -10.22
C GLU A 95 -3.66 6.89 -10.72
N GLY A 96 -3.63 6.04 -11.74
CA GLY A 96 -2.37 5.58 -12.32
C GLY A 96 -1.58 4.64 -11.43
N GLY A 97 -2.18 4.13 -10.36
CA GLY A 97 -1.49 3.23 -9.44
C GLY A 97 -0.60 3.93 -8.44
N VAL A 98 -0.68 5.25 -8.35
CA VAL A 98 0.08 6.02 -7.37
C VAL A 98 -0.44 5.71 -5.98
N LEU A 99 0.47 5.51 -5.03
CA LEU A 99 0.10 5.25 -3.63
C LEU A 99 0.38 6.51 -2.83
N ASN A 100 -0.66 7.06 -2.22
CA ASN A 100 -0.52 8.23 -1.37
C ASN A 100 -0.67 7.79 0.08
N GLY A 101 0.32 8.10 0.89
CA GLY A 101 0.40 7.56 2.23
C GLY A 101 0.65 8.58 3.31
N GLN A 102 0.40 8.12 4.52
CA GLN A 102 0.66 8.86 5.74
C GLN A 102 1.25 7.89 6.73
N TRP A 103 2.29 8.32 7.44
CA TRP A 103 3.00 7.42 8.34
C TRP A 103 3.28 8.08 9.68
N ALA A 104 3.51 7.24 10.67
CA ALA A 104 3.84 7.66 12.02
C ALA A 104 4.74 6.62 12.66
N ILE A 105 5.57 7.07 13.59
CA ILE A 105 6.45 6.18 14.35
C ILE A 105 6.14 6.43 15.82
N ARG A 106 5.98 5.34 16.57
CA ARG A 106 5.70 5.45 18.00
C ARG A 106 6.82 6.22 18.68
N GLY A 107 6.45 7.19 19.51
CA GLY A 107 7.41 8.01 20.21
C GLY A 107 7.79 9.29 19.51
N GLN A 108 7.35 9.47 18.26
CA GLN A 108 7.58 10.72 17.53
C GLN A 108 6.27 11.50 17.44
N ASN A 109 6.37 12.82 17.47
CA ASN A 109 5.20 13.69 17.31
C ASN A 109 4.96 13.93 15.83
N GLY A 110 3.68 13.93 15.47
CA GLY A 110 3.26 14.25 14.11
C GLY A 110 3.37 13.09 13.15
N ASN A 111 2.92 13.35 11.95
CA ASN A 111 2.88 12.36 10.88
C ASN A 111 3.70 12.82 9.70
N GLY A 112 4.28 11.86 9.00
CA GLY A 112 4.91 12.11 7.72
C GLY A 112 3.99 11.73 6.59
N THR A 113 4.38 12.08 5.37
CA THR A 113 3.67 11.68 4.16
C THR A 113 4.61 10.86 3.28
N ASP A 114 4.02 10.05 2.43
CA ASP A 114 4.78 9.23 1.48
C ASP A 114 3.97 9.09 0.21
N ARG A 115 4.66 9.15 -0.92
CA ARG A 115 4.00 9.00 -2.21
C ARG A 115 4.87 8.07 -3.05
N LEU A 116 4.25 7.02 -3.54
CA LEU A 116 4.92 6.04 -4.39
C LEU A 116 4.33 6.11 -5.78
N THR A 117 5.19 6.36 -6.76
CA THR A 117 4.80 6.42 -8.17
C THR A 117 5.37 5.19 -8.85
N PRO A 118 4.51 4.38 -9.52
CA PRO A 118 4.98 3.15 -10.14
C PRO A 118 6.08 3.43 -11.17
N ARG A 119 7.09 2.58 -11.15
CA ARG A 119 8.15 2.60 -12.15
C ARG A 119 7.89 1.44 -13.10
N ASN A 120 7.93 1.74 -14.39
CA ASN A 120 7.69 0.74 -15.42
C ASN A 120 8.98 0.19 -15.97
#